data_7530cdc433601b305f91d62107b042b8
#
_entry.id   7530cdc433601b305f91d62107b042b8
#
_cell.length_a   1.000
_cell.length_b   1.000
_cell.length_c   1.000
_cell.angle_alpha   90.00
_cell.angle_beta   90.00
_cell.angle_gamma   90.00
#
_symmetry.space_group_name_H-M   'P 1'
#
loop_
_entity.id
_entity.type
_entity.pdbx_description
1 polymer ?
#
loop_
_entity_poly.entity_id
_entity_poly.type
_entity_poly.pdbx_seq_one_letter_code
_entity_poly.pdbx_strand_id
1 'polypeptide(L)'
;MEYKLHNGSGSLCCKECSRQDKKLNTYDWLADIPGNAEESDMVEVQFKNTRKGYYRNSNKIKLEKGDIVAVEAAPGHDIGVVTLTGRLVPLQMKKANFKADAEIKRIYRKAKPVDMEKFNEAKDKEHATMIRARQIALNLNLNMKIGDVEYQGDGNKAIFYYIADERVDFRQLIKVLAEAFRVRIEMKQIGARQEAGRIGGIGPCGRELCCATWMTSFVSVSTSAARFQDISLNPQKLAGQCAKLKCCLNYEVDCYVEAQKRLPSKEIELETKEGTFYFFKADILSNQVSYSTDKNFPANLVTISGKRAFEVIGMNKKGMKPCLLYTSPSPRDA
;
A
#
# COMPACT_ATOMS: atom_id res chain seq x y z
N MET A 1 -20.00 21.79 6.08
CA MET A 1 -19.15 20.87 5.27
C MET A 1 -19.94 20.46 4.03
N GLU A 2 -19.52 20.90 2.88
CA GLU A 2 -20.10 20.43 1.60
C GLU A 2 -19.36 19.18 1.15
N TYR A 3 -20.05 18.06 1.14
CA TYR A 3 -19.52 16.81 0.60
C TYR A 3 -19.82 16.75 -0.89
N LYS A 4 -18.79 16.66 -1.73
CA LYS A 4 -18.93 16.39 -3.16
C LYS A 4 -18.60 14.93 -3.42
N LEU A 5 -19.55 14.18 -3.98
CA LEU A 5 -19.31 12.87 -4.56
C LEU A 5 -18.50 13.04 -5.83
N HIS A 6 -17.28 12.55 -5.86
CA HIS A 6 -16.49 12.48 -7.09
C HIS A 6 -16.97 11.33 -7.97
N ASN A 7 -17.14 11.64 -9.25
CA ASN A 7 -17.66 10.72 -10.27
C ASN A 7 -17.05 9.30 -10.17
N GLY A 8 -17.88 8.33 -9.86
CA GLY A 8 -17.62 6.92 -10.08
C GLY A 8 -16.86 6.15 -8.97
N SER A 9 -16.31 6.81 -7.95
CA SER A 9 -15.53 6.10 -6.92
C SER A 9 -16.27 5.87 -5.59
N GLY A 10 -17.49 6.40 -5.42
CA GLY A 10 -18.27 6.28 -4.19
C GLY A 10 -17.59 6.88 -2.94
N SER A 11 -16.52 7.62 -3.10
CA SER A 11 -15.74 8.20 -2.01
C SER A 11 -16.22 9.62 -1.71
N LEU A 12 -16.65 9.86 -0.48
CA LEU A 12 -16.88 11.20 0.05
C LEU A 12 -15.52 11.89 0.22
N CYS A 13 -15.24 12.87 -0.63
CA CYS A 13 -14.04 13.68 -0.53
C CYS A 13 -14.38 15.10 -0.09
N CYS A 14 -13.87 15.52 1.06
CA CYS A 14 -13.89 16.93 1.51
C CYS A 14 -12.52 17.58 1.23
N LYS A 15 -12.47 18.90 1.12
CA LYS A 15 -11.21 19.65 0.91
C LYS A 15 -10.17 19.39 2.02
N GLU A 16 -10.62 19.09 3.21
CA GLU A 16 -9.78 18.79 4.39
C GLU A 16 -9.34 17.32 4.45
N CYS A 17 -9.92 16.44 3.61
CA CYS A 17 -9.55 15.03 3.57
C CYS A 17 -8.11 14.88 3.06
N SER A 18 -7.29 14.13 3.77
CA SER A 18 -5.90 13.82 3.36
C SER A 18 -5.83 12.88 2.16
N ARG A 19 -6.97 12.54 1.57
CA ARG A 19 -7.09 11.58 0.49
C ARG A 19 -7.48 12.25 -0.80
N GLN A 20 -6.68 12.01 -1.82
CA GLN A 20 -6.95 12.42 -3.19
C GLN A 20 -6.92 11.20 -4.09
N ASP A 21 -7.93 11.06 -4.92
CA ASP A 21 -8.24 9.81 -5.61
C ASP A 21 -8.30 8.64 -4.61
N LYS A 22 -7.51 7.58 -4.86
CA LYS A 22 -7.44 6.40 -3.98
C LYS A 22 -6.26 6.44 -3.01
N LYS A 23 -5.29 7.35 -3.20
CA LYS A 23 -4.04 7.38 -2.44
C LYS A 23 -4.14 8.26 -1.19
N LEU A 24 -3.68 7.75 -0.06
CA LEU A 24 -3.49 8.55 1.15
C LEU A 24 -2.27 9.45 0.98
N ASN A 25 -2.43 10.70 1.38
CA ASN A 25 -1.39 11.71 1.34
C ASN A 25 -0.78 11.94 2.72
N THR A 26 0.45 12.43 2.72
CA THR A 26 1.12 12.85 3.95
C THR A 26 0.38 14.03 4.58
N TYR A 27 0.25 14.01 5.89
CA TYR A 27 -0.35 15.10 6.67
C TYR A 27 0.71 15.71 7.58
N ASP A 28 0.79 17.02 7.64
CA ASP A 28 1.68 17.73 8.56
C ASP A 28 0.93 18.00 9.87
N TRP A 29 1.19 17.17 10.87
CA TRP A 29 0.62 17.29 12.21
C TRP A 29 1.17 18.47 13.01
N LEU A 30 2.28 19.05 12.55
CA LEU A 30 2.99 20.13 13.21
C LEU A 30 2.96 21.42 12.39
N ALA A 31 2.01 21.54 11.45
CA ALA A 31 1.89 22.71 10.58
C ALA A 31 1.75 24.03 11.36
N ASP A 32 1.04 23.99 12.50
CA ASP A 32 0.75 25.14 13.33
C ASP A 32 1.88 25.48 14.32
N ILE A 33 2.89 24.62 14.43
CA ILE A 33 4.00 24.82 15.36
C ILE A 33 5.17 25.47 14.59
N PRO A 34 5.61 26.67 14.99
CA PRO A 34 6.81 27.29 14.44
C PRO A 34 8.00 26.34 14.64
N GLY A 35 8.67 25.97 13.56
CA GLY A 35 9.80 25.05 13.60
C GLY A 35 11.04 25.71 13.00
N ASN A 36 12.21 25.23 13.40
CA ASN A 36 13.51 25.67 12.86
C ASN A 36 13.84 25.00 11.52
N ALA A 37 12.90 24.26 10.91
CA ALA A 37 13.14 23.63 9.62
C ALA A 37 13.00 24.66 8.50
N GLU A 38 13.98 24.65 7.59
CA GLU A 38 13.95 25.50 6.39
C GLU A 38 12.74 25.19 5.52
N GLU A 39 12.07 26.21 5.04
CA GLU A 39 11.01 26.07 4.05
C GLU A 39 11.61 25.59 2.73
N SER A 40 10.99 24.61 2.12
CA SER A 40 11.41 24.07 0.82
C SER A 40 10.56 24.63 -0.30
N ASP A 41 11.21 25.08 -1.38
CA ASP A 41 10.53 25.46 -2.64
C ASP A 41 9.98 24.25 -3.39
N MET A 42 10.16 23.05 -2.87
CA MET A 42 9.70 21.83 -3.49
C MET A 42 8.26 21.55 -3.13
N VAL A 43 7.50 21.04 -4.11
CA VAL A 43 6.08 20.72 -4.00
C VAL A 43 5.83 19.32 -4.54
N GLU A 44 5.06 18.51 -3.79
CA GLU A 44 4.58 17.22 -4.26
C GLU A 44 3.27 17.41 -5.00
N VAL A 45 3.19 16.92 -6.24
CA VAL A 45 1.99 17.00 -7.09
C VAL A 45 1.55 15.59 -7.44
N GLN A 46 0.27 15.31 -7.27
CA GLN A 46 -0.36 14.04 -7.62
C GLN A 46 -1.13 14.18 -8.93
N PHE A 47 -1.00 13.16 -9.76
CA PHE A 47 -1.73 12.96 -11.00
C PHE A 47 -2.70 11.77 -10.87
N LYS A 48 -3.03 11.11 -11.96
CA LYS A 48 -3.94 9.98 -11.96
C LYS A 48 -3.44 8.83 -11.05
N ASN A 49 -4.31 8.29 -10.24
CA ASN A 49 -4.08 7.15 -9.34
C ASN A 49 -2.90 7.38 -8.38
N THR A 50 -1.82 6.62 -8.56
CA THR A 50 -0.66 6.61 -7.67
C THR A 50 0.54 7.39 -8.21
N ARG A 51 0.41 8.05 -9.37
CA ARG A 51 1.51 8.81 -9.95
C ARG A 51 1.69 10.13 -9.21
N LYS A 52 2.86 10.32 -8.62
CA LYS A 52 3.29 11.55 -7.94
C LYS A 52 4.58 12.06 -8.55
N GLY A 53 4.78 13.35 -8.54
CA GLY A 53 6.00 14.01 -8.98
C GLY A 53 6.39 15.15 -8.03
N TYR A 54 7.67 15.50 -8.05
CA TYR A 54 8.22 16.60 -7.26
C TYR A 54 8.64 17.73 -8.21
N TYR A 55 8.17 18.93 -7.89
CA TYR A 55 8.34 20.11 -8.73
C TYR A 55 8.83 21.29 -7.92
N ARG A 56 9.59 22.18 -8.55
CA ARG A 56 10.07 23.39 -7.91
C ARG A 56 9.09 24.54 -8.14
N ASN A 57 8.73 25.22 -7.07
CA ASN A 57 7.94 26.46 -7.12
C ASN A 57 8.86 27.68 -7.33
N SER A 58 9.46 27.79 -8.53
CA SER A 58 10.39 28.88 -8.85
C SER A 58 9.74 30.27 -8.83
N ASN A 59 8.44 30.33 -9.09
CA ASN A 59 7.67 31.57 -9.15
C ASN A 59 7.15 32.04 -7.80
N LYS A 60 7.47 31.32 -6.71
CA LYS A 60 7.01 31.58 -5.33
C LYS A 60 5.49 31.79 -5.24
N ILE A 61 4.74 30.99 -5.98
CA ILE A 61 3.28 31.04 -5.98
C ILE A 61 2.78 30.54 -4.63
N LYS A 62 1.86 31.24 -4.01
CA LYS A 62 1.20 30.75 -2.77
C LYS A 62 0.35 29.53 -3.12
N LEU A 63 0.85 28.34 -2.75
CA LEU A 63 0.23 27.05 -3.01
C LEU A 63 -0.21 26.42 -1.68
N GLU A 64 -1.42 25.90 -1.71
CA GLU A 64 -2.01 25.15 -0.61
C GLU A 64 -2.32 23.71 -1.06
N LYS A 65 -2.44 22.80 -0.11
CA LYS A 65 -2.86 21.44 -0.38
C LYS A 65 -4.24 21.44 -1.04
N GLY A 66 -4.37 20.72 -2.16
CA GLY A 66 -5.60 20.67 -2.96
C GLY A 66 -5.63 21.66 -4.12
N ASP A 67 -4.69 22.58 -4.21
CA ASP A 67 -4.57 23.46 -5.38
C ASP A 67 -4.28 22.65 -6.65
N ILE A 68 -4.95 23.01 -7.74
CA ILE A 68 -4.70 22.41 -9.05
C ILE A 68 -3.67 23.28 -9.76
N VAL A 69 -2.59 22.65 -10.22
CA VAL A 69 -1.44 23.34 -10.82
C VAL A 69 -1.10 22.79 -12.20
N ALA A 70 -0.65 23.68 -13.08
CA ALA A 70 -0.02 23.36 -14.33
C ALA A 70 1.49 23.24 -14.11
N VAL A 71 2.04 22.06 -14.41
CA VAL A 71 3.45 21.73 -14.20
C VAL A 71 4.15 21.47 -15.53
N GLU A 72 5.45 21.64 -15.53
CA GLU A 72 6.30 21.38 -16.69
C GLU A 72 6.29 19.89 -17.04
N ALA A 73 6.02 19.59 -18.29
CA ALA A 73 6.10 18.24 -18.86
C ALA A 73 6.85 18.27 -20.20
N ALA A 74 7.35 17.14 -20.63
CA ALA A 74 8.02 17.01 -21.92
C ALA A 74 7.24 16.03 -22.84
N PRO A 75 6.57 16.55 -23.88
CA PRO A 75 6.34 17.95 -24.27
C PRO A 75 5.25 18.64 -23.45
N GLY A 76 5.23 19.99 -23.45
CA GLY A 76 4.11 20.78 -22.96
C GLY A 76 3.98 20.89 -21.45
N HIS A 77 2.75 20.79 -20.96
CA HIS A 77 2.46 20.88 -19.53
C HIS A 77 1.46 19.80 -19.09
N ASP A 78 1.56 19.42 -17.83
CA ASP A 78 0.63 18.48 -17.22
C ASP A 78 -0.17 19.18 -16.11
N ILE A 79 -1.32 18.63 -15.75
CA ILE A 79 -2.18 19.16 -14.70
C ILE A 79 -2.24 18.15 -13.58
N GLY A 80 -1.94 18.62 -12.38
CA GLY A 80 -1.97 17.80 -11.18
C GLY A 80 -2.44 18.58 -9.97
N VAL A 81 -2.60 17.91 -8.87
CA VAL A 81 -3.08 18.47 -7.62
C VAL A 81 -1.98 18.45 -6.57
N VAL A 82 -1.78 19.58 -5.91
CA VAL A 82 -0.80 19.72 -4.83
C VAL A 82 -1.23 18.85 -3.63
N THR A 83 -0.35 17.94 -3.23
CA THR A 83 -0.59 17.04 -2.09
C THR A 83 0.25 17.39 -0.87
N LEU A 84 1.40 18.02 -1.07
CA LEU A 84 2.29 18.41 0.02
C LEU A 84 3.15 19.61 -0.39
N THR A 85 3.32 20.54 0.54
CA THR A 85 4.19 21.72 0.41
C THR A 85 5.11 21.84 1.63
N GLY A 86 6.14 22.67 1.52
CA GLY A 86 6.99 23.04 2.64
C GLY A 86 7.98 21.96 3.12
N ARG A 87 8.27 21.99 4.41
CA ARG A 87 9.37 21.24 5.07
C ARG A 87 9.34 19.71 4.95
N LEU A 88 8.16 19.12 4.75
CA LEU A 88 8.04 17.65 4.65
C LEU A 88 8.34 17.10 3.26
N VAL A 89 8.36 17.94 2.21
CA VAL A 89 8.59 17.49 0.83
C VAL A 89 9.96 16.84 0.65
N PRO A 90 11.09 17.41 1.16
CA PRO A 90 12.38 16.76 1.07
C PRO A 90 12.44 15.38 1.75
N LEU A 91 11.70 15.19 2.85
CA LEU A 91 11.60 13.89 3.52
C LEU A 91 10.86 12.88 2.68
N GLN A 92 9.78 13.29 1.99
CA GLN A 92 9.06 12.43 1.06
C GLN A 92 9.89 12.09 -0.19
N MET A 93 10.69 13.02 -0.70
CA MET A 93 11.64 12.77 -1.79
C MET A 93 12.67 11.70 -1.40
N LYS A 94 13.21 11.78 -0.19
CA LYS A 94 14.13 10.75 0.36
C LYS A 94 13.42 9.40 0.47
N LYS A 95 12.21 9.37 1.03
CA LYS A 95 11.40 8.13 1.16
C LYS A 95 11.06 7.51 -0.19
N ALA A 96 10.84 8.32 -1.21
CA ALA A 96 10.57 7.89 -2.58
C ALA A 96 11.83 7.49 -3.36
N ASN A 97 13.03 7.57 -2.75
CA ASN A 97 14.32 7.37 -3.39
C ASN A 97 14.48 8.24 -4.66
N PHE A 98 14.02 9.50 -4.58
CA PHE A 98 14.16 10.44 -5.69
C PHE A 98 15.65 10.75 -5.91
N LYS A 99 16.12 10.56 -7.14
CA LYS A 99 17.54 10.76 -7.47
C LYS A 99 17.90 12.23 -7.37
N ALA A 100 18.98 12.55 -6.66
CA ALA A 100 19.46 13.93 -6.49
C ALA A 100 19.83 14.60 -7.83
N ASP A 101 20.31 13.81 -8.79
CA ASP A 101 20.71 14.27 -10.13
C ASP A 101 19.55 14.36 -11.12
N ALA A 102 18.32 14.06 -10.70
CA ALA A 102 17.18 14.17 -11.59
C ALA A 102 16.84 15.64 -11.86
N GLU A 103 16.62 15.98 -13.13
CA GLU A 103 16.16 17.30 -13.51
C GLU A 103 14.82 17.61 -12.86
N ILE A 104 14.82 18.60 -11.97
CA ILE A 104 13.61 19.00 -11.24
C ILE A 104 12.86 20.02 -12.09
N LYS A 105 11.69 19.59 -12.56
CA LYS A 105 10.76 20.40 -13.32
C LYS A 105 10.08 21.44 -12.44
N ARG A 106 9.54 22.49 -13.05
CA ARG A 106 8.92 23.62 -12.33
C ARG A 106 7.41 23.64 -12.43
N ILE A 107 6.79 24.33 -11.49
CA ILE A 107 5.37 24.70 -11.54
C ILE A 107 5.28 26.01 -12.31
N TYR A 108 4.40 26.04 -13.34
CA TYR A 108 4.18 27.23 -14.11
C TYR A 108 3.21 28.19 -13.42
N ARG A 109 2.03 27.69 -13.02
CA ARG A 109 0.94 28.49 -12.45
C ARG A 109 -0.15 27.60 -11.86
N LYS A 110 -1.09 28.20 -11.14
CA LYS A 110 -2.36 27.53 -10.82
C LYS A 110 -3.16 27.31 -12.12
N ALA A 111 -3.89 26.21 -12.20
CA ALA A 111 -4.69 25.86 -13.37
C ALA A 111 -5.79 26.88 -13.59
N LYS A 112 -6.01 27.24 -14.86
CA LYS A 112 -7.12 28.10 -15.29
C LYS A 112 -8.33 27.24 -15.67
N PRO A 113 -9.55 27.82 -15.74
CA PRO A 113 -10.75 27.07 -16.16
C PRO A 113 -10.57 26.37 -17.51
N VAL A 114 -9.94 27.00 -18.48
CA VAL A 114 -9.66 26.46 -19.83
C VAL A 114 -8.74 25.21 -19.74
N ASP A 115 -7.78 25.21 -18.83
CA ASP A 115 -6.91 24.04 -18.60
C ASP A 115 -7.71 22.86 -18.04
N MET A 116 -8.67 23.16 -17.15
CA MET A 116 -9.55 22.16 -16.57
C MET A 116 -10.53 21.55 -17.57
N GLU A 117 -11.05 22.36 -18.50
CA GLU A 117 -11.89 21.86 -19.60
C GLU A 117 -11.12 20.84 -20.44
N LYS A 118 -9.93 21.22 -20.92
CA LYS A 118 -9.06 20.31 -21.70
C LYS A 118 -8.68 19.04 -20.94
N PHE A 119 -8.37 19.20 -19.64
CA PHE A 119 -8.04 18.07 -18.79
C PHE A 119 -9.22 17.10 -18.63
N ASN A 120 -10.44 17.61 -18.45
CA ASN A 120 -11.63 16.77 -18.34
C ASN A 120 -11.93 16.06 -19.66
N GLU A 121 -11.85 16.77 -20.80
CA GLU A 121 -12.00 16.15 -22.13
C GLU A 121 -10.96 15.03 -22.36
N ALA A 122 -9.72 15.24 -21.93
CA ALA A 122 -8.67 14.23 -22.04
C ALA A 122 -8.99 13.00 -21.16
N LYS A 123 -9.47 13.21 -19.93
CA LYS A 123 -9.88 12.14 -19.03
C LYS A 123 -11.07 11.32 -19.57
N ASP A 124 -12.07 11.98 -20.15
CA ASP A 124 -13.25 11.31 -20.71
C ASP A 124 -12.87 10.36 -21.86
N LYS A 125 -11.81 10.69 -22.61
CA LYS A 125 -11.30 9.84 -23.70
C LYS A 125 -10.51 8.61 -23.21
N GLU A 126 -10.01 8.60 -21.98
CA GLU A 126 -9.10 7.56 -21.49
C GLU A 126 -9.67 6.15 -21.56
N HIS A 127 -10.92 5.97 -21.15
CA HIS A 127 -11.56 4.64 -21.14
C HIS A 127 -11.79 4.09 -22.54
N ALA A 128 -12.32 4.90 -23.45
CA ALA A 128 -12.52 4.51 -24.85
C ALA A 128 -11.18 4.20 -25.54
N THR A 129 -10.16 5.02 -25.30
CA THR A 129 -8.79 4.82 -25.79
C THR A 129 -8.21 3.50 -25.29
N MET A 130 -8.40 3.17 -24.00
CA MET A 130 -7.93 1.93 -23.43
C MET A 130 -8.55 0.70 -24.11
N ILE A 131 -9.86 0.71 -24.31
CA ILE A 131 -10.57 -0.40 -24.97
C ILE A 131 -10.05 -0.59 -26.40
N ARG A 132 -9.98 0.49 -27.18
CA ARG A 132 -9.50 0.45 -28.56
C ARG A 132 -8.03 0.00 -28.64
N ALA A 133 -7.18 0.46 -27.72
CA ALA A 133 -5.79 0.06 -27.65
C ALA A 133 -5.62 -1.45 -27.35
N ARG A 134 -6.48 -2.01 -26.48
CA ARG A 134 -6.52 -3.46 -26.24
C ARG A 134 -6.85 -4.25 -27.51
N GLN A 135 -7.84 -3.81 -28.29
CA GLN A 135 -8.19 -4.45 -29.55
C GLN A 135 -7.03 -4.42 -30.56
N ILE A 136 -6.35 -3.27 -30.67
CA ILE A 136 -5.18 -3.12 -31.55
C ILE A 136 -4.05 -4.07 -31.10
N ALA A 137 -3.77 -4.17 -29.81
CA ALA A 137 -2.75 -5.06 -29.28
C ALA A 137 -3.08 -6.56 -29.56
N LEU A 138 -4.35 -6.95 -29.44
CA LEU A 138 -4.84 -8.29 -29.78
C LEU A 138 -4.70 -8.57 -31.28
N ASN A 139 -5.06 -7.63 -32.14
CA ASN A 139 -4.93 -7.79 -33.60
C ASN A 139 -3.48 -7.94 -34.06
N LEU A 140 -2.54 -7.36 -33.30
CA LEU A 140 -1.10 -7.52 -33.54
C LEU A 140 -0.51 -8.77 -32.88
N ASN A 141 -1.33 -9.64 -32.28
CA ASN A 141 -0.93 -10.86 -31.58
C ASN A 141 0.18 -10.62 -30.52
N LEU A 142 0.14 -9.50 -29.83
CA LEU A 142 1.12 -9.18 -28.79
C LEU A 142 0.72 -9.82 -27.45
N ASN A 143 1.63 -10.55 -26.83
CA ASN A 143 1.43 -11.17 -25.52
C ASN A 143 1.59 -10.11 -24.40
N MET A 144 0.65 -9.19 -24.34
CA MET A 144 0.61 -8.11 -23.33
C MET A 144 -0.82 -7.69 -23.05
N LYS A 145 -1.03 -7.11 -21.85
CA LYS A 145 -2.33 -6.54 -21.45
C LYS A 145 -2.16 -5.07 -21.13
N ILE A 146 -2.91 -4.20 -21.81
CA ILE A 146 -3.00 -2.79 -21.45
C ILE A 146 -3.95 -2.67 -20.25
N GLY A 147 -3.41 -2.22 -19.12
CA GLY A 147 -4.14 -2.09 -17.85
C GLY A 147 -4.86 -0.77 -17.71
N ASP A 148 -4.20 0.35 -18.10
CA ASP A 148 -4.71 1.71 -17.93
C ASP A 148 -4.09 2.64 -18.95
N VAL A 149 -4.77 3.76 -19.23
CA VAL A 149 -4.28 4.85 -20.07
C VAL A 149 -4.41 6.15 -19.32
N GLU A 150 -3.44 7.02 -19.42
CA GLU A 150 -3.40 8.32 -18.80
C GLU A 150 -2.98 9.37 -19.81
N TYR A 151 -3.88 10.31 -20.11
CA TYR A 151 -3.54 11.47 -20.93
C TYR A 151 -2.86 12.55 -20.10
N GLN A 152 -1.87 13.20 -20.68
CA GLN A 152 -1.30 14.43 -20.15
C GLN A 152 -2.35 15.54 -20.16
N GLY A 153 -2.31 16.48 -19.21
CA GLY A 153 -3.33 17.50 -19.05
C GLY A 153 -3.55 18.41 -20.25
N ASP A 154 -2.56 18.53 -21.14
CA ASP A 154 -2.67 19.27 -22.42
C ASP A 154 -3.19 18.40 -23.59
N GLY A 155 -3.39 17.09 -23.38
CA GLY A 155 -3.86 16.16 -24.39
C GLY A 155 -2.83 15.75 -25.46
N ASN A 156 -1.59 16.23 -25.40
CA ASN A 156 -0.58 15.98 -26.43
C ASN A 156 0.15 14.64 -26.30
N LYS A 157 0.08 14.02 -25.13
CA LYS A 157 0.76 12.79 -24.79
C LYS A 157 -0.17 11.83 -24.06
N ALA A 158 -0.08 10.55 -24.34
CA ALA A 158 -0.76 9.49 -23.62
C ALA A 158 0.24 8.42 -23.12
N ILE A 159 0.11 8.06 -21.84
CA ILE A 159 0.91 7.03 -21.19
C ILE A 159 0.05 5.77 -21.12
N PHE A 160 0.51 4.70 -21.76
CA PHE A 160 -0.13 3.40 -21.74
C PHE A 160 0.58 2.49 -20.74
N TYR A 161 -0.13 2.12 -19.70
CA TYR A 161 0.38 1.19 -18.68
C TYR A 161 0.04 -0.23 -19.08
N TYR A 162 1.06 -1.07 -19.23
CA TYR A 162 0.90 -2.45 -19.68
C TYR A 162 1.58 -3.44 -18.75
N ILE A 163 1.09 -4.69 -18.79
CA ILE A 163 1.69 -5.86 -18.15
C ILE A 163 2.10 -6.82 -19.23
N ALA A 164 3.29 -7.36 -19.12
CA ALA A 164 3.79 -8.46 -19.92
C ALA A 164 4.75 -9.29 -19.07
N ASP A 165 4.72 -10.60 -19.26
CA ASP A 165 5.63 -11.52 -18.55
C ASP A 165 7.02 -11.51 -19.20
N GLU A 166 7.07 -11.32 -20.52
CA GLU A 166 8.28 -11.26 -21.30
C GLU A 166 8.48 -9.90 -21.97
N ARG A 167 9.64 -9.70 -22.56
CA ARG A 167 9.94 -8.48 -23.30
C ARG A 167 9.17 -8.46 -24.63
N VAL A 168 8.28 -7.48 -24.78
CA VAL A 168 7.45 -7.30 -25.98
C VAL A 168 8.08 -6.27 -26.91
N ASP A 169 8.09 -6.55 -28.21
CA ASP A 169 8.42 -5.55 -29.23
C ASP A 169 7.15 -4.79 -29.63
N PHE A 170 7.06 -3.56 -29.18
CA PHE A 170 5.90 -2.69 -29.42
C PHE A 170 6.14 -1.59 -30.45
N ARG A 171 7.21 -1.69 -31.29
CA ARG A 171 7.49 -0.66 -32.31
C ARG A 171 6.32 -0.48 -33.28
N GLN A 172 5.73 -1.59 -33.74
CA GLN A 172 4.56 -1.56 -34.60
C GLN A 172 3.32 -1.05 -33.86
N LEU A 173 3.13 -1.50 -32.62
CA LEU A 173 2.01 -1.04 -31.77
C LEU A 173 2.05 0.47 -31.58
N ILE A 174 3.22 1.06 -31.26
CA ILE A 174 3.38 2.50 -31.08
C ILE A 174 2.98 3.28 -32.33
N LYS A 175 3.38 2.80 -33.52
CA LYS A 175 3.00 3.43 -34.79
C LYS A 175 1.48 3.45 -35.00
N VAL A 176 0.83 2.30 -34.86
CA VAL A 176 -0.61 2.17 -35.03
C VAL A 176 -1.39 2.98 -33.99
N LEU A 177 -0.93 2.99 -32.73
CA LEU A 177 -1.54 3.81 -31.67
C LEU A 177 -1.37 5.31 -31.94
N ALA A 178 -0.18 5.74 -32.40
CA ALA A 178 0.07 7.14 -32.72
C ALA A 178 -0.80 7.62 -33.90
N GLU A 179 -1.00 6.78 -34.92
CA GLU A 179 -1.90 7.04 -36.05
C GLU A 179 -3.37 7.10 -35.61
N ALA A 180 -3.78 6.15 -34.74
CA ALA A 180 -5.17 6.04 -34.30
C ALA A 180 -5.60 7.18 -33.37
N PHE A 181 -4.71 7.64 -32.48
CA PHE A 181 -5.05 8.61 -31.44
C PHE A 181 -4.44 10.01 -31.69
N ARG A 182 -3.50 10.14 -32.61
CA ARG A 182 -2.83 11.40 -33.00
C ARG A 182 -2.16 12.12 -31.82
N VAL A 183 -1.60 11.34 -30.88
CA VAL A 183 -0.88 11.83 -29.71
C VAL A 183 0.46 11.13 -29.57
N ARG A 184 1.38 11.74 -28.83
CA ARG A 184 2.64 11.07 -28.50
C ARG A 184 2.40 9.90 -27.54
N ILE A 185 2.85 8.71 -27.92
CA ILE A 185 2.66 7.49 -27.14
C ILE A 185 3.88 7.25 -26.24
N GLU A 186 3.63 7.01 -24.96
CA GLU A 186 4.61 6.47 -24.02
C GLU A 186 4.12 5.14 -23.46
N MET A 187 4.95 4.10 -23.59
CA MET A 187 4.63 2.77 -23.05
C MET A 187 5.34 2.58 -21.73
N LYS A 188 4.59 2.26 -20.66
CA LYS A 188 5.14 2.04 -19.31
C LYS A 188 4.73 0.67 -18.79
N GLN A 189 5.71 -0.19 -18.58
CA GLN A 189 5.47 -1.49 -17.96
C GLN A 189 5.18 -1.33 -16.48
N ILE A 190 4.17 -2.03 -16.00
CA ILE A 190 3.80 -2.10 -14.59
C ILE A 190 3.71 -3.55 -14.14
N GLY A 191 3.98 -3.80 -12.86
CA GLY A 191 3.79 -5.12 -12.28
C GLY A 191 2.33 -5.38 -11.89
N ALA A 192 1.92 -6.65 -11.77
CA ALA A 192 0.57 -7.06 -11.42
C ALA A 192 0.04 -6.41 -10.11
N ARG A 193 0.93 -6.16 -9.12
CA ARG A 193 0.55 -5.46 -7.89
C ARG A 193 0.27 -3.97 -8.12
N GLN A 194 1.00 -3.34 -9.03
CA GLN A 194 0.76 -1.95 -9.39
C GLN A 194 -0.54 -1.81 -10.18
N GLU A 195 -0.85 -2.77 -11.08
CA GLU A 195 -2.15 -2.83 -11.76
C GLU A 195 -3.29 -2.96 -10.75
N ALA A 196 -3.20 -3.91 -9.82
CA ALA A 196 -4.19 -4.08 -8.76
C ALA A 196 -4.37 -2.79 -7.92
N GLY A 197 -3.28 -2.05 -7.66
CA GLY A 197 -3.33 -0.76 -6.98
C GLY A 197 -4.03 0.33 -7.78
N ARG A 198 -3.91 0.32 -9.12
CA ARG A 198 -4.63 1.27 -9.99
C ARG A 198 -6.11 0.95 -10.09
N ILE A 199 -6.47 -0.32 -10.23
CA ILE A 199 -7.86 -0.77 -10.25
C ILE A 199 -8.52 -0.51 -8.89
N GLY A 200 -7.82 -0.80 -7.79
CA GLY A 200 -8.34 -0.73 -6.44
C GLY A 200 -9.19 -1.94 -6.08
N GLY A 201 -9.94 -1.83 -4.99
CA GLY A 201 -10.83 -2.87 -4.50
C GLY A 201 -10.68 -3.11 -3.00
N ILE A 202 -11.43 -4.08 -2.48
CA ILE A 202 -11.43 -4.47 -1.07
C ILE A 202 -10.62 -5.76 -0.90
N GLY A 203 -9.70 -5.76 0.04
CA GLY A 203 -8.92 -6.95 0.38
C GLY A 203 -9.72 -7.95 1.22
N PRO A 204 -9.22 -9.18 1.42
CA PRO A 204 -9.86 -10.18 2.28
C PRO A 204 -9.93 -9.76 3.76
N CYS A 205 -9.23 -8.72 4.15
CA CYS A 205 -9.32 -8.09 5.47
C CYS A 205 -10.49 -7.10 5.61
N GLY A 206 -11.34 -6.93 4.57
CA GLY A 206 -12.44 -5.97 4.56
C GLY A 206 -12.04 -4.50 4.36
N ARG A 207 -10.74 -4.21 4.18
CA ARG A 207 -10.23 -2.86 3.93
C ARG A 207 -9.81 -2.70 2.48
N GLU A 208 -9.74 -1.46 2.02
CA GLU A 208 -9.19 -1.16 0.69
C GLU A 208 -7.75 -1.68 0.55
N LEU A 209 -7.39 -2.03 -0.69
CA LEU A 209 -6.07 -2.58 -0.98
C LEU A 209 -4.95 -1.63 -0.52
N CYS A 210 -3.98 -2.14 0.24
CA CYS A 210 -2.81 -1.38 0.69
C CYS A 210 -2.04 -0.75 -0.48
N CYS A 211 -1.93 -1.47 -1.60
CA CYS A 211 -1.28 -0.97 -2.82
C CYS A 211 -2.04 0.19 -3.49
N ALA A 212 -3.36 0.29 -3.30
CA ALA A 212 -4.15 1.40 -3.81
C ALA A 212 -4.09 2.63 -2.89
N THR A 213 -3.97 2.43 -1.57
CA THR A 213 -4.12 3.50 -0.57
C THR A 213 -2.78 4.11 -0.11
N TRP A 214 -1.99 3.39 0.67
CA TRP A 214 -0.85 3.98 1.38
C TRP A 214 0.52 3.40 1.00
N MET A 215 0.56 2.14 0.54
CA MET A 215 1.81 1.47 0.23
C MET A 215 2.39 1.96 -1.10
N THR A 216 3.62 2.44 -1.09
CA THR A 216 4.30 3.00 -2.26
C THR A 216 5.45 2.12 -2.76
N SER A 217 6.11 1.39 -1.86
CA SER A 217 7.20 0.48 -2.20
C SER A 217 6.75 -0.97 -2.05
N PHE A 218 7.18 -1.83 -2.98
CA PHE A 218 6.79 -3.23 -3.03
C PHE A 218 8.02 -4.12 -3.03
N VAL A 219 8.33 -4.64 -1.86
CA VAL A 219 9.36 -5.66 -1.68
C VAL A 219 8.77 -7.05 -1.98
N SER A 220 9.59 -7.95 -2.47
CA SER A 220 9.20 -9.35 -2.66
C SER A 220 8.84 -9.99 -1.32
N VAL A 221 7.70 -10.68 -1.26
CA VAL A 221 7.21 -11.33 -0.03
C VAL A 221 7.60 -12.79 -0.07
N SER A 222 8.27 -13.26 1.00
CA SER A 222 8.63 -14.67 1.17
C SER A 222 7.56 -15.44 1.94
N THR A 223 7.53 -16.75 1.77
CA THR A 223 6.64 -17.64 2.54
C THR A 223 7.02 -17.72 4.01
N SER A 224 8.26 -17.38 4.37
CA SER A 224 8.72 -17.29 5.76
C SER A 224 7.91 -16.27 6.57
N ALA A 225 7.51 -15.16 5.94
CA ALA A 225 6.65 -14.16 6.58
C ALA A 225 5.30 -14.75 7.04
N ALA A 226 4.73 -15.67 6.27
CA ALA A 226 3.49 -16.37 6.65
C ALA A 226 3.73 -17.37 7.80
N ARG A 227 4.89 -18.04 7.83
CA ARG A 227 5.26 -18.96 8.92
C ARG A 227 5.41 -18.23 10.26
N PHE A 228 6.05 -17.05 10.26
CA PHE A 228 6.15 -16.23 11.47
C PHE A 228 4.79 -15.77 12.01
N GLN A 229 3.78 -15.69 11.15
CA GLN A 229 2.41 -15.30 11.53
C GLN A 229 1.51 -16.49 11.83
N ASP A 230 2.06 -17.70 11.86
CA ASP A 230 1.34 -18.97 12.08
C ASP A 230 0.17 -19.18 11.10
N ILE A 231 0.31 -18.65 9.88
CA ILE A 231 -0.69 -18.76 8.82
C ILE A 231 -0.39 -20.01 7.98
N SER A 232 -1.44 -20.79 7.71
CA SER A 232 -1.31 -21.97 6.85
C SER A 232 -0.79 -21.60 5.46
N LEU A 233 0.13 -22.41 4.91
CA LEU A 233 0.74 -22.17 3.59
C LEU A 233 -0.21 -22.45 2.40
N ASN A 234 -1.52 -22.33 2.60
CA ASN A 234 -2.49 -22.47 1.53
C ASN A 234 -2.41 -21.26 0.57
N PRO A 235 -2.11 -21.46 -0.72
CA PRO A 235 -1.99 -20.39 -1.70
C PRO A 235 -3.21 -19.48 -1.77
N GLN A 236 -4.42 -20.02 -1.65
CA GLN A 236 -5.67 -19.25 -1.67
C GLN A 236 -5.76 -18.26 -0.50
N LYS A 237 -5.27 -18.64 0.67
CA LYS A 237 -5.23 -17.76 1.86
C LYS A 237 -4.10 -16.74 1.80
N LEU A 238 -3.01 -17.05 1.13
CA LEU A 238 -1.81 -16.20 1.06
C LEU A 238 -1.82 -15.25 -0.13
N ALA A 239 -2.52 -15.56 -1.22
CA ALA A 239 -2.57 -14.72 -2.42
C ALA A 239 -3.41 -13.45 -2.20
N GLY A 240 -2.91 -12.33 -2.72
CA GLY A 240 -3.66 -11.09 -2.88
C GLY A 240 -4.43 -11.06 -4.21
N GLN A 241 -5.19 -9.99 -4.45
CA GLN A 241 -5.91 -9.79 -5.73
C GLN A 241 -4.97 -9.69 -6.94
N CYS A 242 -3.69 -9.38 -6.72
CA CYS A 242 -2.64 -9.36 -7.75
C CYS A 242 -2.05 -10.75 -8.05
N ALA A 243 -2.63 -11.84 -7.57
CA ALA A 243 -2.14 -13.22 -7.65
C ALA A 243 -0.72 -13.45 -7.07
N LYS A 244 -0.14 -12.45 -6.38
CA LYS A 244 1.13 -12.57 -5.65
C LYS A 244 0.85 -12.61 -4.14
N LEU A 245 1.82 -13.06 -3.34
CA LEU A 245 1.68 -13.09 -1.89
C LEU A 245 1.27 -11.71 -1.33
N LYS A 246 0.37 -11.71 -0.36
CA LYS A 246 -0.14 -10.48 0.27
C LYS A 246 1.00 -9.64 0.85
N CYS A 247 1.05 -8.37 0.48
CA CYS A 247 2.08 -7.44 0.95
C CYS A 247 1.97 -7.13 2.46
N CYS A 248 0.78 -7.27 3.06
CA CYS A 248 0.60 -7.12 4.50
C CYS A 248 1.39 -8.16 5.30
N LEU A 249 1.58 -9.37 4.77
CA LEU A 249 2.41 -10.39 5.43
C LEU A 249 3.83 -9.88 5.70
N ASN A 250 4.44 -9.23 4.72
CA ASN A 250 5.79 -8.69 4.88
C ASN A 250 5.81 -7.41 5.73
N TYR A 251 4.76 -6.61 5.66
CA TYR A 251 4.64 -5.38 6.44
C TYR A 251 4.50 -5.63 7.94
N GLU A 252 3.80 -6.69 8.31
CA GLU A 252 3.51 -7.03 9.70
C GLU A 252 4.52 -8.00 10.34
N VAL A 253 5.46 -8.58 9.56
CA VAL A 253 6.35 -9.66 10.02
C VAL A 253 7.15 -9.26 11.26
N ASP A 254 7.68 -8.05 11.31
CA ASP A 254 8.52 -7.60 12.42
C ASP A 254 7.73 -7.52 13.73
N CYS A 255 6.47 -7.07 13.66
CA CYS A 255 5.57 -7.03 14.81
C CYS A 255 5.28 -8.44 15.35
N TYR A 256 5.07 -9.42 14.44
CA TYR A 256 4.85 -10.81 14.85
C TYR A 256 6.11 -11.45 15.43
N VAL A 257 7.27 -11.20 14.84
CA VAL A 257 8.56 -11.72 15.36
C VAL A 257 8.83 -11.15 16.76
N GLU A 258 8.55 -9.87 16.98
CA GLU A 258 8.69 -9.26 18.29
C GLU A 258 7.69 -9.81 19.31
N ALA A 259 6.44 -9.98 18.91
CA ALA A 259 5.40 -10.54 19.77
C ALA A 259 5.66 -12.00 20.13
N GLN A 260 6.21 -12.81 19.20
CA GLN A 260 6.58 -14.19 19.48
C GLN A 260 7.63 -14.33 20.59
N LYS A 261 8.54 -13.36 20.74
CA LYS A 261 9.52 -13.37 21.85
C LYS A 261 8.87 -13.33 23.24
N ARG A 262 7.61 -12.88 23.31
CA ARG A 262 6.82 -12.82 24.55
C ARG A 262 6.01 -14.08 24.83
N LEU A 263 6.14 -15.10 23.97
CA LEU A 263 5.45 -16.37 24.11
C LEU A 263 6.45 -17.48 24.42
N PRO A 264 6.04 -18.51 25.17
CA PRO A 264 6.88 -19.68 25.44
C PRO A 264 7.10 -20.51 24.16
N SER A 265 8.19 -21.30 24.16
CA SER A 265 8.44 -22.23 23.06
C SER A 265 7.30 -23.27 22.95
N LYS A 266 6.94 -23.61 21.71
CA LYS A 266 5.89 -24.59 21.38
C LYS A 266 6.21 -26.02 21.89
N GLU A 267 7.47 -26.28 22.18
CA GLU A 267 7.94 -27.61 22.62
C GLU A 267 7.80 -27.85 24.12
N ILE A 268 7.54 -26.81 24.90
CA ILE A 268 7.48 -26.89 26.36
C ILE A 268 6.10 -27.36 26.79
N GLU A 269 6.05 -28.49 27.47
CA GLU A 269 4.85 -29.02 28.12
C GLU A 269 4.67 -28.37 29.49
N LEU A 270 3.42 -28.15 29.90
CA LEU A 270 3.09 -27.57 31.21
C LEU A 270 2.56 -28.67 32.14
N GLU A 271 3.20 -28.86 33.27
CA GLU A 271 2.76 -29.83 34.26
C GLU A 271 1.99 -29.15 35.38
N THR A 272 0.84 -29.72 35.71
CA THR A 272 -0.02 -29.31 36.83
C THR A 272 -0.33 -30.53 37.70
N LYS A 273 -1.00 -30.34 38.86
CA LYS A 273 -1.47 -31.46 39.69
C LYS A 273 -2.56 -32.29 38.99
N GLU A 274 -3.29 -31.71 38.05
CA GLU A 274 -4.35 -32.38 37.27
C GLU A 274 -3.82 -33.17 36.05
N GLY A 275 -2.62 -32.86 35.58
CA GLY A 275 -2.01 -33.56 34.44
C GLY A 275 -1.06 -32.69 33.64
N THR A 276 -0.62 -33.23 32.50
CA THR A 276 0.27 -32.52 31.55
C THR A 276 -0.53 -31.88 30.46
N PHE A 277 -0.18 -30.64 30.14
CA PHE A 277 -0.80 -29.85 29.10
C PHE A 277 0.16 -29.59 27.93
N TYR A 278 -0.31 -29.85 26.74
CA TYR A 278 0.46 -29.77 25.51
C TYR A 278 0.08 -28.48 24.74
N PHE A 279 1.06 -27.81 24.12
CA PHE A 279 0.82 -26.66 23.29
C PHE A 279 -0.10 -27.03 22.11
N PHE A 280 -1.18 -26.28 21.93
CA PHE A 280 -2.10 -26.46 20.81
C PHE A 280 -2.00 -25.30 19.83
N LYS A 281 -2.23 -24.06 20.28
CA LYS A 281 -2.25 -22.87 19.43
C LYS A 281 -1.84 -21.64 20.24
N ALA A 282 -1.22 -20.66 19.56
CA ALA A 282 -1.00 -19.34 20.15
C ALA A 282 -1.71 -18.26 19.35
N ASP A 283 -2.28 -17.27 20.02
CA ASP A 283 -2.62 -15.99 19.44
C ASP A 283 -1.48 -15.01 19.77
N ILE A 284 -0.65 -14.78 18.75
CA ILE A 284 0.64 -14.11 18.92
C ILE A 284 0.44 -12.65 19.38
N LEU A 285 -0.51 -11.93 18.78
CA LEU A 285 -0.70 -10.50 19.05
C LEU A 285 -1.46 -10.25 20.36
N SER A 286 -2.41 -11.12 20.72
CA SER A 286 -3.13 -11.04 22.00
C SER A 286 -2.31 -11.61 23.18
N ASN A 287 -1.14 -12.18 22.89
CA ASN A 287 -0.27 -12.82 23.87
C ASN A 287 -1.00 -13.92 24.69
N GLN A 288 -1.79 -14.76 23.99
CA GLN A 288 -2.53 -15.86 24.57
C GLN A 288 -2.06 -17.19 23.98
N VAL A 289 -2.00 -18.21 24.82
CA VAL A 289 -1.61 -19.57 24.44
C VAL A 289 -2.69 -20.54 24.89
N SER A 290 -3.13 -21.38 23.98
CA SER A 290 -4.07 -22.46 24.26
C SER A 290 -3.32 -23.79 24.37
N TYR A 291 -3.58 -24.49 25.44
CA TYR A 291 -3.03 -25.81 25.73
C TYR A 291 -4.14 -26.86 25.71
N SER A 292 -3.80 -28.07 25.34
CA SER A 292 -4.68 -29.25 25.34
C SER A 292 -4.20 -30.30 26.35
N THR A 293 -5.12 -31.08 26.93
CA THR A 293 -4.76 -32.23 27.75
C THR A 293 -4.32 -33.44 26.93
N ASP A 294 -4.61 -33.47 25.64
CA ASP A 294 -4.17 -34.51 24.71
C ASP A 294 -3.22 -33.91 23.66
N LYS A 295 -2.17 -34.66 23.33
CA LYS A 295 -1.15 -34.25 22.38
C LYS A 295 -1.62 -34.29 20.93
N ASN A 296 -2.56 -35.19 20.59
CA ASN A 296 -2.99 -35.48 19.25
C ASN A 296 -4.32 -34.81 18.89
N PHE A 297 -5.18 -34.54 19.87
CA PHE A 297 -6.50 -34.01 19.69
C PHE A 297 -6.76 -32.78 20.57
N PRO A 298 -7.55 -31.82 20.11
CA PRO A 298 -7.94 -30.67 20.92
C PRO A 298 -8.97 -31.08 22.00
N ALA A 299 -8.49 -31.58 23.12
CA ALA A 299 -9.33 -31.95 24.25
C ALA A 299 -9.11 -30.97 25.41
N ASN A 300 -10.19 -30.55 26.07
CA ASN A 300 -10.17 -29.67 27.24
C ASN A 300 -9.24 -28.47 27.06
N LEU A 301 -9.47 -27.69 26.00
CA LEU A 301 -8.63 -26.52 25.67
C LEU A 301 -8.70 -25.47 26.78
N VAL A 302 -7.55 -25.12 27.31
CA VAL A 302 -7.38 -24.02 28.29
C VAL A 302 -6.53 -22.93 27.66
N THR A 303 -7.04 -21.72 27.64
CA THR A 303 -6.32 -20.55 27.12
C THR A 303 -5.83 -19.68 28.27
N ILE A 304 -4.52 -19.43 28.29
CA ILE A 304 -3.84 -18.63 29.30
C ILE A 304 -3.00 -17.53 28.67
N SER A 305 -2.68 -16.50 29.45
CA SER A 305 -1.75 -15.47 28.98
C SER A 305 -0.31 -16.00 28.91
N GLY A 306 0.50 -15.43 28.00
CA GLY A 306 1.92 -15.77 27.90
C GLY A 306 2.67 -15.58 29.22
N LYS A 307 2.33 -14.56 29.99
CA LYS A 307 2.90 -14.34 31.36
C LYS A 307 2.64 -15.53 32.26
N ARG A 308 1.38 -15.98 32.33
CA ARG A 308 1.01 -17.15 33.15
C ARG A 308 1.72 -18.42 32.70
N ALA A 309 1.86 -18.61 31.40
CA ALA A 309 2.60 -19.74 30.85
C ALA A 309 4.08 -19.74 31.33
N PHE A 310 4.75 -18.60 31.33
CA PHE A 310 6.11 -18.46 31.85
C PHE A 310 6.20 -18.70 33.37
N GLU A 311 5.21 -18.25 34.16
CA GLU A 311 5.13 -18.51 35.58
C GLU A 311 5.07 -20.04 35.85
N VAL A 312 4.17 -20.75 35.13
CA VAL A 312 4.03 -22.20 35.26
C VAL A 312 5.32 -22.91 34.85
N ILE A 313 5.96 -22.52 33.74
CA ILE A 313 7.25 -23.03 33.32
C ILE A 313 8.31 -22.81 34.41
N GLY A 314 8.32 -21.62 35.04
CA GLY A 314 9.23 -21.30 36.14
C GLY A 314 8.99 -22.16 37.36
N MET A 315 7.72 -22.47 37.71
CA MET A 315 7.36 -23.38 38.80
C MET A 315 7.78 -24.83 38.46
N ASN A 316 7.48 -25.32 37.26
CA ASN A 316 7.83 -26.66 36.82
C ASN A 316 9.37 -26.91 36.85
N LYS A 317 10.17 -25.90 36.44
CA LYS A 317 11.63 -25.94 36.54
C LYS A 317 12.12 -26.08 37.99
N LYS A 318 11.36 -25.60 38.97
CA LYS A 318 11.64 -25.72 40.40
C LYS A 318 11.05 -27.01 41.03
N GLY A 319 10.45 -27.88 40.20
CA GLY A 319 9.77 -29.09 40.68
C GLY A 319 8.38 -28.84 41.30
N MET A 320 7.85 -27.62 41.24
CA MET A 320 6.53 -27.29 41.76
C MET A 320 5.48 -27.39 40.67
N LYS A 321 4.36 -28.05 40.97
CA LYS A 321 3.22 -28.20 40.06
C LYS A 321 2.03 -27.37 40.57
N PRO A 322 1.57 -26.34 39.84
CA PRO A 322 0.40 -25.59 40.22
C PRO A 322 -0.86 -26.46 40.22
N CYS A 323 -1.85 -26.12 41.01
CA CYS A 323 -3.11 -26.87 41.07
C CYS A 323 -3.87 -26.77 39.75
N LEU A 324 -4.02 -25.55 39.23
CA LEU A 324 -4.76 -25.24 38.00
C LEU A 324 -3.93 -24.36 37.05
N LEU A 325 -4.10 -24.57 35.75
CA LEU A 325 -3.36 -23.83 34.74
C LEU A 325 -3.79 -22.32 34.66
N TYR A 326 -5.09 -22.05 34.83
CA TYR A 326 -5.69 -20.73 34.59
C TYR A 326 -5.75 -19.83 35.85
N THR A 327 -5.45 -20.32 37.06
CA THR A 327 -5.44 -19.49 38.27
C THR A 327 -4.08 -18.86 38.50
N SER A 328 -4.05 -17.64 39.05
CA SER A 328 -2.83 -17.05 39.58
C SER A 328 -2.34 -17.85 40.78
N PRO A 329 -1.00 -17.90 41.04
CA PRO A 329 -0.47 -18.59 42.20
C PRO A 329 -1.14 -18.01 43.45
N SER A 330 -1.78 -18.88 44.19
CA SER A 330 -2.29 -18.57 45.53
C SER A 330 -1.13 -18.66 46.54
N PRO A 331 -1.20 -17.96 47.67
CA PRO A 331 -0.25 -18.16 48.78
C PRO A 331 -0.14 -19.61 49.26
N ARG A 332 -1.10 -20.49 48.87
CA ARG A 332 -1.09 -21.93 49.17
C ARG A 332 -0.32 -22.76 48.12
N ASP A 333 0.11 -22.14 47.02
CA ASP A 333 0.87 -22.80 45.96
C ASP A 333 2.40 -22.56 46.13
N ALA A 334 2.80 -21.86 47.20
CA ALA A 334 4.17 -21.54 47.58
C ALA A 334 4.74 -22.57 48.56
#